data_75b0f1d678b30ea648cd6dd26ae63eef
#
_entry.id   75b0f1d678b30ea648cd6dd26ae63eef
#
_cell.length_a   1.000
_cell.length_b   1.000
_cell.length_c   1.000
_cell.angle_alpha   90.00
_cell.angle_beta   90.00
_cell.angle_gamma   90.00
#
_symmetry.space_group_name_H-M   'P 1'
#
loop_
_entity.id
_entity.type
_entity.pdbx_description
1 polymer ?
#
loop_
_entity_poly.entity_id
_entity_poly.type
_entity_poly.pdbx_seq_one_letter_code
_entity_poly.pdbx_strand_id
1 'polypeptide(L)'
;MKKLLLYFLLLISGNLFAQKIICDNTDFADAYKLAINTVDINVRRGILAAGTEYGGEWTRDISINSWNGVSLLRPEVAEKSLWSVTINKDTIGHQYWDKILWAIAACNHYQVTGDKVFLKQAYTCSANTMKELEHSTFDSKYGLFMGPSVFNDGIAAYPEPVYEPLNFSGGVLDHKGSYHIKCLSTNSVYYAAYIALSNMSGILNIDKAITEGYLQKAETLKKNILANFYDKEKNTFSYLIDQNGKLANYQEGLGISFVVMFGILDGEKANQLVGNAVVSKYGITSVYPDLPRYSAEKPGRHNNIIWPMVNGFFANAAVVAGNYKMFTNELNGLTRLALDADKGDYNFREIFNPYSGKPDGGYQAWGEERPNYHWASCTVQTWSATAYLNMIHYGLAGIRVQNDGISFSPYLPQNVHYLELSDIKYRQSVLKIIIKGNGSTIKSFLVNGKPQSGHHIDSTIKGANKITIVLG
;
A
#
# COMPACT_ATOMS: atom_id res chain seq x y z
N MET A 1 -53.32 13.40 -21.88
CA MET A 1 -52.96 12.70 -20.66
C MET A 1 -52.37 11.32 -21.01
N LYS A 2 -51.12 11.22 -21.46
CA LYS A 2 -50.37 9.97 -21.68
C LYS A 2 -48.92 10.33 -22.06
N LYS A 3 -48.15 10.98 -21.17
CA LYS A 3 -46.69 11.19 -21.31
C LYS A 3 -46.04 11.58 -19.94
N LEU A 4 -46.32 10.82 -18.88
CA LEU A 4 -45.72 11.11 -17.57
C LEU A 4 -45.48 9.82 -16.77
N LEU A 5 -45.06 8.73 -17.42
CA LEU A 5 -44.79 7.46 -16.70
C LEU A 5 -43.51 6.74 -17.18
N LEU A 6 -42.49 7.49 -17.62
CA LEU A 6 -41.24 6.84 -18.09
C LEU A 6 -39.95 7.44 -17.51
N TYR A 7 -40.02 8.15 -16.39
CA TYR A 7 -38.79 8.75 -15.77
C TYR A 7 -38.50 8.29 -14.32
N PHE A 8 -39.10 7.19 -13.86
CA PHE A 8 -38.91 6.75 -12.45
C PHE A 8 -38.28 5.36 -12.32
N LEU A 9 -37.64 4.83 -13.37
CA LEU A 9 -37.06 3.47 -13.35
C LEU A 9 -35.55 3.43 -13.58
N LEU A 10 -34.83 4.57 -13.44
CA LEU A 10 -33.38 4.63 -13.69
C LEU A 10 -32.52 5.07 -12.47
N LEU A 11 -33.08 5.06 -11.26
CA LEU A 11 -32.36 5.47 -10.04
C LEU A 11 -32.20 4.36 -8.97
N ILE A 12 -32.42 3.10 -9.30
CA ILE A 12 -32.25 1.98 -8.33
C ILE A 12 -31.27 0.92 -8.89
N SER A 13 -30.16 1.31 -9.47
CA SER A 13 -29.11 0.35 -9.86
C SER A 13 -27.74 0.63 -9.27
N GLY A 14 -27.62 1.56 -8.30
CA GLY A 14 -26.33 1.96 -7.73
C GLY A 14 -25.86 1.20 -6.48
N ASN A 15 -26.71 0.41 -5.81
CA ASN A 15 -26.39 -0.14 -4.48
C ASN A 15 -26.46 -1.67 -4.35
N LEU A 16 -26.45 -2.44 -5.43
CA LEU A 16 -26.69 -3.89 -5.34
C LEU A 16 -25.45 -4.75 -5.02
N PHE A 17 -24.24 -4.20 -4.95
CA PHE A 17 -23.00 -4.97 -4.70
C PHE A 17 -21.98 -4.23 -3.83
N ALA A 18 -22.40 -3.63 -2.71
CA ALA A 18 -21.44 -3.17 -1.72
C ALA A 18 -20.87 -4.40 -0.97
N GLN A 19 -19.54 -4.51 -0.91
CA GLN A 19 -18.89 -5.55 -0.08
C GLN A 19 -19.37 -5.43 1.36
N LYS A 20 -19.60 -6.57 1.99
CA LYS A 20 -20.13 -6.67 3.36
C LYS A 20 -19.19 -7.48 4.23
N ILE A 21 -19.15 -7.14 5.50
CA ILE A 21 -18.41 -7.87 6.54
C ILE A 21 -19.35 -8.28 7.67
N ILE A 22 -19.17 -9.50 8.16
CA ILE A 22 -19.65 -9.95 9.47
C ILE A 22 -18.42 -10.49 10.22
N CYS A 23 -18.17 -9.95 11.40
CA CYS A 23 -17.07 -10.37 12.25
C CYS A 23 -17.59 -10.37 13.71
N ASP A 24 -17.18 -11.35 14.48
CA ASP A 24 -17.50 -11.39 15.92
C ASP A 24 -16.73 -10.34 16.74
N ASN A 25 -15.66 -9.78 16.19
CA ASN A 25 -15.09 -8.52 16.65
C ASN A 25 -15.80 -7.35 15.94
N THR A 26 -16.69 -6.66 16.67
CA THR A 26 -17.52 -5.59 16.14
C THR A 26 -16.70 -4.38 15.69
N ASP A 27 -15.60 -4.05 16.39
CA ASP A 27 -14.75 -2.90 16.06
C ASP A 27 -14.09 -3.10 14.70
N PHE A 28 -13.65 -4.34 14.40
CA PHE A 28 -13.10 -4.65 13.08
C PHE A 28 -14.15 -4.49 11.97
N ALA A 29 -15.37 -4.93 12.23
CA ALA A 29 -16.46 -4.78 11.27
C ALA A 29 -16.86 -3.32 11.05
N ASP A 30 -16.89 -2.51 12.10
CA ASP A 30 -17.28 -1.10 12.03
C ASP A 30 -16.21 -0.25 11.37
N ALA A 31 -14.92 -0.48 11.68
CA ALA A 31 -13.81 0.17 10.96
C ALA A 31 -13.78 -0.21 9.48
N TYR A 32 -14.11 -1.47 9.12
CA TYR A 32 -14.21 -1.88 7.72
C TYR A 32 -15.33 -1.16 6.96
N LYS A 33 -16.51 -1.02 7.58
CA LYS A 33 -17.63 -0.24 7.00
C LYS A 33 -17.25 1.23 6.83
N LEU A 34 -16.59 1.81 7.84
CA LEU A 34 -16.05 3.17 7.78
C LEU A 34 -15.04 3.34 6.65
N ALA A 35 -14.15 2.33 6.44
CA ALA A 35 -13.18 2.35 5.36
C ALA A 35 -13.84 2.34 3.98
N ILE A 36 -14.85 1.50 3.76
CA ILE A 36 -15.63 1.50 2.51
C ILE A 36 -16.28 2.86 2.28
N ASN A 37 -16.95 3.39 3.31
CA ASN A 37 -17.60 4.71 3.23
C ASN A 37 -16.59 5.83 2.89
N THR A 38 -15.40 5.80 3.51
CA THR A 38 -14.33 6.75 3.22
C THR A 38 -13.88 6.69 1.76
N VAL A 39 -13.71 5.48 1.21
CA VAL A 39 -13.40 5.31 -0.22
C VAL A 39 -14.53 5.87 -1.09
N ASP A 40 -15.79 5.52 -0.80
CA ASP A 40 -16.94 5.92 -1.62
C ASP A 40 -17.16 7.46 -1.62
N ILE A 41 -16.93 8.14 -0.49
CA ILE A 41 -16.97 9.63 -0.40
C ILE A 41 -15.92 10.27 -1.29
N ASN A 42 -14.75 9.64 -1.44
CA ASN A 42 -13.64 10.17 -2.22
C ASN A 42 -13.70 9.79 -3.72
N VAL A 43 -14.71 9.08 -4.16
CA VAL A 43 -14.92 8.86 -5.60
C VAL A 43 -15.59 10.07 -6.22
N ARG A 44 -14.86 10.83 -7.02
CA ARG A 44 -15.32 12.02 -7.71
C ARG A 44 -15.32 11.78 -9.22
N ARG A 45 -16.51 11.84 -9.85
CA ARG A 45 -16.67 11.55 -11.30
C ARG A 45 -16.11 10.18 -11.72
N GLY A 46 -16.13 9.21 -10.80
CA GLY A 46 -15.60 7.86 -11.01
C GLY A 46 -14.08 7.73 -10.90
N ILE A 47 -13.40 8.73 -10.34
CA ILE A 47 -11.95 8.74 -10.07
C ILE A 47 -11.74 8.96 -8.58
N LEU A 48 -10.72 8.34 -8.01
CA LEU A 48 -10.35 8.49 -6.60
C LEU A 48 -9.64 9.82 -6.36
N ALA A 49 -10.04 10.52 -5.30
CA ALA A 49 -9.26 11.58 -4.69
C ALA A 49 -8.41 11.01 -3.53
N ALA A 50 -7.32 11.69 -3.19
CA ALA A 50 -6.49 11.34 -2.03
C ALA A 50 -7.26 11.47 -0.71
N GLY A 51 -8.13 12.49 -0.62
CA GLY A 51 -8.99 12.75 0.52
C GLY A 51 -9.94 13.91 0.22
N THR A 52 -10.82 14.24 1.17
CA THR A 52 -11.78 15.34 0.97
C THR A 52 -11.11 16.71 0.87
N GLU A 53 -9.97 16.89 1.52
CA GLU A 53 -9.25 18.16 1.60
C GLU A 53 -8.20 18.32 0.48
N TYR A 54 -7.84 17.22 -0.19
CA TYR A 54 -6.93 17.24 -1.33
C TYR A 54 -7.70 17.15 -2.64
N GLY A 55 -7.53 18.15 -3.48
CA GLY A 55 -8.05 18.13 -4.85
C GLY A 55 -7.05 17.49 -5.81
N GLY A 56 -7.54 16.76 -6.80
CA GLY A 56 -6.72 16.18 -7.86
C GLY A 56 -6.28 14.74 -7.61
N GLU A 57 -5.73 14.17 -8.66
CA GLU A 57 -5.20 12.81 -8.69
C GLU A 57 -3.68 12.85 -8.56
N TRP A 58 -3.15 12.06 -7.62
CA TRP A 58 -1.72 11.85 -7.42
C TRP A 58 -1.37 10.41 -7.79
N THR A 59 -0.35 10.21 -8.61
CA THR A 59 0.05 8.86 -9.05
C THR A 59 0.28 7.92 -7.88
N ARG A 60 0.96 8.40 -6.84
CA ARG A 60 1.23 7.67 -5.61
C ARG A 60 -0.05 7.20 -4.93
N ASP A 61 -0.98 8.14 -4.67
CA ASP A 61 -2.26 7.86 -3.98
C ASP A 61 -3.13 6.90 -4.79
N ILE A 62 -3.26 7.15 -6.09
CA ILE A 62 -4.02 6.28 -7.00
C ILE A 62 -3.46 4.86 -7.00
N SER A 63 -2.14 4.73 -7.09
CA SER A 63 -1.47 3.43 -7.14
C SER A 63 -1.66 2.65 -5.84
N ILE A 64 -1.41 3.29 -4.69
CA ILE A 64 -1.59 2.66 -3.38
C ILE A 64 -3.03 2.22 -3.17
N ASN A 65 -3.98 3.13 -3.41
CA ASN A 65 -5.40 2.87 -3.18
C ASN A 65 -5.92 1.75 -4.08
N SER A 66 -5.53 1.75 -5.36
CA SER A 66 -5.91 0.70 -6.30
C SER A 66 -5.36 -0.66 -5.86
N TRP A 67 -4.08 -0.72 -5.47
CA TRP A 67 -3.42 -1.94 -5.01
C TRP A 67 -3.97 -2.44 -3.67
N ASN A 68 -4.15 -1.54 -2.69
CA ASN A 68 -4.55 -1.93 -1.33
C ASN A 68 -6.02 -2.32 -1.17
N GLY A 69 -6.85 -2.12 -2.18
CA GLY A 69 -8.24 -2.57 -2.01
C GLY A 69 -9.20 -2.13 -3.10
N VAL A 70 -9.00 -0.97 -3.76
CA VAL A 70 -10.02 -0.42 -4.65
C VAL A 70 -10.18 -1.25 -5.92
N SER A 71 -9.12 -1.89 -6.42
CA SER A 71 -9.24 -2.85 -7.54
C SER A 71 -10.19 -4.01 -7.21
N LEU A 72 -10.22 -4.46 -5.95
CA LEU A 72 -11.13 -5.52 -5.49
C LEU A 72 -12.51 -4.98 -5.10
N LEU A 73 -12.58 -3.74 -4.59
CA LEU A 73 -13.80 -3.11 -4.09
C LEU A 73 -14.62 -2.44 -5.21
N ARG A 74 -13.93 -1.68 -6.08
CA ARG A 74 -14.51 -0.84 -7.16
C ARG A 74 -13.61 -0.90 -8.39
N PRO A 75 -13.55 -2.03 -9.12
CA PRO A 75 -12.59 -2.22 -10.22
C PRO A 75 -12.70 -1.14 -11.30
N GLU A 76 -13.91 -0.69 -11.64
CA GLU A 76 -14.12 0.34 -12.67
C GLU A 76 -13.59 1.72 -12.22
N VAL A 77 -13.67 2.01 -10.92
CA VAL A 77 -13.10 3.24 -10.33
C VAL A 77 -11.58 3.14 -10.31
N ALA A 78 -11.02 1.99 -9.91
CA ALA A 78 -9.58 1.76 -9.89
C ALA A 78 -8.98 1.91 -11.30
N GLU A 79 -9.57 1.29 -12.31
CA GLU A 79 -9.09 1.39 -13.70
C GLU A 79 -9.09 2.83 -14.20
N LYS A 80 -10.22 3.53 -14.03
CA LYS A 80 -10.35 4.91 -14.46
C LYS A 80 -9.35 5.83 -13.73
N SER A 81 -9.13 5.59 -12.45
CA SER A 81 -8.17 6.33 -11.64
C SER A 81 -6.71 6.04 -12.07
N LEU A 82 -6.37 4.78 -12.30
CA LEU A 82 -5.05 4.42 -12.82
C LEU A 82 -4.74 5.14 -14.13
N TRP A 83 -5.69 5.23 -15.06
CA TRP A 83 -5.50 5.93 -16.31
C TRP A 83 -5.45 7.46 -16.17
N SER A 84 -6.12 8.04 -15.18
CA SER A 84 -6.15 9.51 -15.00
C SER A 84 -4.79 10.14 -14.68
N VAL A 85 -3.86 9.36 -14.16
CA VAL A 85 -2.50 9.81 -13.79
C VAL A 85 -1.43 9.43 -14.82
N THR A 86 -1.84 9.07 -16.02
CA THR A 86 -0.92 8.74 -17.14
C THR A 86 -0.96 9.83 -18.21
N ILE A 87 0.10 9.92 -18.98
CA ILE A 87 0.19 10.80 -20.15
C ILE A 87 -0.19 9.96 -21.39
N ASN A 88 -1.38 10.21 -21.94
CA ASN A 88 -1.92 9.50 -23.11
C ASN A 88 -1.90 7.96 -23.01
N LYS A 89 -1.91 7.41 -21.79
CA LYS A 89 -1.73 5.98 -21.52
C LYS A 89 -0.41 5.40 -22.06
N ASP A 90 0.56 6.24 -22.33
CA ASP A 90 1.87 5.88 -22.88
C ASP A 90 2.97 5.90 -21.81
N THR A 91 2.96 6.90 -20.93
CA THR A 91 3.85 7.00 -19.78
C THR A 91 3.09 7.38 -18.53
N ILE A 92 3.67 7.05 -17.35
CA ILE A 92 3.10 7.40 -16.05
C ILE A 92 3.50 8.85 -15.72
N GLY A 93 2.53 9.64 -15.26
CA GLY A 93 2.72 11.05 -14.92
C GLY A 93 3.28 11.30 -13.53
N HIS A 94 3.35 12.58 -13.17
CA HIS A 94 3.72 13.15 -11.88
C HIS A 94 5.18 12.93 -11.45
N GLN A 95 5.41 12.71 -10.15
CA GLN A 95 6.72 12.74 -9.52
C GLN A 95 7.60 11.57 -9.96
N TYR A 96 8.87 11.84 -10.31
CA TYR A 96 9.73 10.86 -10.94
C TYR A 96 10.11 9.67 -10.04
N TRP A 97 10.20 9.88 -8.72
CA TRP A 97 10.71 8.85 -7.80
C TRP A 97 9.66 7.84 -7.35
N ASP A 98 8.37 8.19 -7.43
CA ASP A 98 7.28 7.34 -6.95
C ASP A 98 6.37 6.80 -8.06
N LYS A 99 6.39 7.40 -9.25
CA LYS A 99 5.45 7.06 -10.33
C LYS A 99 5.50 5.59 -10.76
N ILE A 100 6.64 4.91 -10.66
CA ILE A 100 6.74 3.51 -11.07
C ILE A 100 5.96 2.52 -10.18
N LEU A 101 5.52 2.96 -8.99
CA LEU A 101 4.59 2.22 -8.14
C LEU A 101 3.28 1.85 -8.89
N TRP A 102 2.91 2.68 -9.86
CA TRP A 102 1.77 2.44 -10.74
C TRP A 102 1.84 1.09 -11.46
N ALA A 103 3.03 0.64 -11.88
CA ALA A 103 3.20 -0.65 -12.56
C ALA A 103 2.80 -1.83 -11.67
N ILE A 104 3.08 -1.75 -10.35
CA ILE A 104 2.68 -2.77 -9.37
C ILE A 104 1.16 -2.77 -9.23
N ALA A 105 0.56 -1.57 -9.10
CA ALA A 105 -0.89 -1.42 -8.97
C ALA A 105 -1.63 -1.90 -10.22
N ALA A 106 -1.12 -1.61 -11.42
CA ALA A 106 -1.70 -2.06 -12.68
C ALA A 106 -1.62 -3.57 -12.85
N CYS A 107 -0.48 -4.18 -12.49
CA CYS A 107 -0.35 -5.64 -12.49
C CYS A 107 -1.37 -6.29 -11.54
N ASN A 108 -1.51 -5.77 -10.32
CA ASN A 108 -2.52 -6.23 -9.36
C ASN A 108 -3.95 -6.03 -9.87
N HIS A 109 -4.24 -4.89 -10.48
CA HIS A 109 -5.56 -4.63 -11.08
C HIS A 109 -5.93 -5.68 -12.14
N TYR A 110 -4.99 -6.03 -13.02
CA TYR A 110 -5.20 -7.12 -13.96
C TYR A 110 -5.43 -8.47 -13.26
N GLN A 111 -4.67 -8.79 -12.23
CA GLN A 111 -4.86 -10.05 -11.50
C GLN A 111 -6.27 -10.16 -10.94
N VAL A 112 -6.83 -9.06 -10.44
CA VAL A 112 -8.21 -8.97 -9.93
C VAL A 112 -9.25 -9.06 -11.04
N THR A 113 -9.05 -8.34 -12.16
CA THR A 113 -10.08 -8.18 -13.21
C THR A 113 -9.98 -9.20 -14.35
N GLY A 114 -8.76 -9.64 -14.66
CA GLY A 114 -8.47 -10.49 -15.82
C GLY A 114 -8.56 -9.76 -17.17
N ASP A 115 -8.62 -8.42 -17.18
CA ASP A 115 -8.71 -7.62 -18.41
C ASP A 115 -7.39 -7.57 -19.17
N LYS A 116 -7.31 -8.34 -20.26
CA LYS A 116 -6.11 -8.39 -21.11
C LYS A 116 -5.93 -7.13 -21.97
N VAL A 117 -7.00 -6.38 -22.24
CA VAL A 117 -6.90 -5.11 -23.01
C VAL A 117 -6.23 -4.08 -22.13
N PHE A 118 -6.71 -3.94 -20.88
CA PHE A 118 -6.06 -3.12 -19.87
C PHE A 118 -4.58 -3.53 -19.69
N LEU A 119 -4.31 -4.84 -19.49
CA LEU A 119 -2.96 -5.35 -19.25
C LEU A 119 -1.98 -4.96 -20.35
N LYS A 120 -2.37 -5.13 -21.62
CA LYS A 120 -1.51 -4.81 -22.76
C LYS A 120 -1.09 -3.35 -22.77
N GLN A 121 -2.04 -2.44 -22.53
CA GLN A 121 -1.76 -1.02 -22.50
C GLN A 121 -0.97 -0.61 -21.26
N ALA A 122 -1.29 -1.22 -20.10
CA ALA A 122 -0.58 -1.00 -18.84
C ALA A 122 0.88 -1.47 -18.93
N TYR A 123 1.14 -2.59 -19.57
CA TYR A 123 2.51 -3.04 -19.84
C TYR A 123 3.30 -2.01 -20.67
N THR A 124 2.74 -1.51 -21.77
CA THR A 124 3.40 -0.50 -22.61
C THR A 124 3.71 0.76 -21.81
N CYS A 125 2.72 1.29 -21.09
CA CYS A 125 2.87 2.47 -20.25
C CYS A 125 3.96 2.30 -19.18
N SER A 126 3.98 1.15 -18.49
CA SER A 126 4.98 0.83 -17.47
C SER A 126 6.37 0.65 -18.04
N ALA A 127 6.50 -0.04 -19.19
CA ALA A 127 7.78 -0.31 -19.83
C ALA A 127 8.43 0.98 -20.35
N ASN A 128 7.65 1.86 -20.99
CA ASN A 128 8.12 3.16 -21.46
C ASN A 128 8.61 4.01 -20.29
N THR A 129 7.82 4.08 -19.22
CA THR A 129 8.20 4.83 -18.02
C THR A 129 9.45 4.27 -17.35
N MET A 130 9.55 2.94 -17.21
CA MET A 130 10.75 2.32 -16.64
C MET A 130 12.01 2.64 -17.46
N LYS A 131 11.92 2.61 -18.79
CA LYS A 131 13.03 2.98 -19.68
C LYS A 131 13.48 4.43 -19.47
N GLU A 132 12.54 5.36 -19.34
CA GLU A 132 12.86 6.77 -19.03
C GLU A 132 13.57 6.90 -17.68
N LEU A 133 13.07 6.21 -16.66
CA LEU A 133 13.61 6.26 -15.31
C LEU A 133 15.01 5.59 -15.22
N GLU A 134 15.24 4.49 -15.91
CA GLU A 134 16.56 3.87 -16.03
C GLU A 134 17.59 4.84 -16.62
N HIS A 135 17.18 5.65 -17.59
CA HIS A 135 18.07 6.63 -18.20
C HIS A 135 18.34 7.86 -17.30
N SER A 136 17.32 8.32 -16.59
CA SER A 136 17.37 9.61 -15.88
C SER A 136 17.75 9.50 -14.40
N THR A 137 17.47 8.37 -13.74
CA THR A 137 17.58 8.26 -12.28
C THR A 137 18.48 7.12 -11.77
N PHE A 138 18.97 6.24 -12.65
CA PHE A 138 19.84 5.15 -12.23
C PHE A 138 21.28 5.62 -12.01
N ASP A 139 21.79 5.38 -10.79
CA ASP A 139 23.17 5.67 -10.41
C ASP A 139 24.01 4.38 -10.50
N SER A 140 24.82 4.27 -11.56
CA SER A 140 25.66 3.11 -11.83
C SER A 140 26.74 2.85 -10.77
N LYS A 141 27.15 3.89 -10.02
CA LYS A 141 28.14 3.76 -8.93
C LYS A 141 27.63 2.85 -7.80
N TYR A 142 26.34 2.99 -7.47
CA TYR A 142 25.70 2.17 -6.42
C TYR A 142 24.85 1.05 -6.99
N GLY A 143 24.52 1.10 -8.28
CA GLY A 143 23.57 0.21 -8.92
C GLY A 143 22.15 0.38 -8.35
N LEU A 144 21.77 1.61 -8.01
CA LEU A 144 20.52 2.00 -7.35
C LEU A 144 19.88 3.16 -8.10
N PHE A 145 18.58 3.33 -7.89
CA PHE A 145 17.85 4.48 -8.38
C PHE A 145 17.91 5.65 -7.39
N MET A 146 18.13 6.86 -7.91
CA MET A 146 18.12 8.10 -7.15
C MET A 146 16.69 8.61 -6.95
N GLY A 147 16.47 9.27 -5.83
CA GLY A 147 15.22 9.96 -5.50
C GLY A 147 14.86 9.86 -4.02
N PRO A 148 13.93 10.73 -3.59
CA PRO A 148 13.33 10.67 -2.26
C PRO A 148 12.70 9.31 -1.92
N SER A 149 12.37 9.10 -0.64
CA SER A 149 11.55 7.98 -0.20
C SER A 149 10.17 8.03 -0.88
N VAL A 150 9.65 6.87 -1.27
CA VAL A 150 8.47 6.75 -2.14
C VAL A 150 7.30 7.62 -1.71
N PHE A 151 7.04 7.72 -0.41
CA PHE A 151 5.85 8.43 0.07
C PHE A 151 6.14 9.73 0.82
N ASN A 152 7.40 10.06 1.02
CA ASN A 152 7.79 11.21 1.82
C ASN A 152 8.23 12.37 0.91
N ASP A 153 7.27 13.13 0.41
CA ASP A 153 7.50 14.34 -0.41
C ASP A 153 7.83 15.59 0.43
N GLY A 154 7.68 15.51 1.75
CA GLY A 154 7.98 16.58 2.67
C GLY A 154 9.37 16.46 3.29
N ILE A 155 10.08 17.60 3.37
CA ILE A 155 11.45 17.66 3.92
C ILE A 155 11.55 17.23 5.39
N ALA A 156 10.45 17.22 6.13
CA ALA A 156 10.41 16.77 7.52
C ALA A 156 10.84 15.31 7.72
N ALA A 157 10.80 14.49 6.67
CA ALA A 157 11.26 13.09 6.72
C ALA A 157 12.79 12.93 6.65
N TYR A 158 13.53 13.95 6.25
CA TYR A 158 14.92 13.79 5.83
C TYR A 158 15.89 14.42 6.82
N PRO A 159 17.03 13.73 7.12
CA PRO A 159 18.10 14.29 7.96
C PRO A 159 18.95 15.30 7.19
N GLU A 160 19.77 16.04 7.92
CA GLU A 160 20.88 16.73 7.30
C GLU A 160 21.90 15.69 6.71
N PRO A 161 22.52 15.96 5.58
CA PRO A 161 22.55 17.21 4.83
C PRO A 161 21.43 17.36 3.77
N VAL A 162 20.55 16.38 3.59
CA VAL A 162 19.41 16.47 2.65
C VAL A 162 18.54 17.68 3.04
N TYR A 163 18.22 17.82 4.32
CA TYR A 163 17.60 19.01 4.85
C TYR A 163 18.62 20.15 4.91
N GLU A 164 18.32 21.23 4.20
CA GLU A 164 19.11 22.46 4.21
C GLU A 164 18.49 23.46 5.20
N PRO A 165 19.12 23.75 6.37
CA PRO A 165 18.50 24.56 7.43
C PRO A 165 18.11 25.97 7.03
N LEU A 166 18.75 26.53 6.01
CA LEU A 166 18.46 27.89 5.49
C LEU A 166 17.42 27.88 4.36
N ASN A 167 16.97 26.71 3.92
CA ASN A 167 15.89 26.57 2.94
C ASN A 167 14.57 26.29 3.67
N PHE A 168 13.64 27.23 3.64
CA PHE A 168 12.37 27.15 4.35
C PHE A 168 11.24 26.46 3.57
N SER A 169 11.54 25.82 2.43
CA SER A 169 10.53 25.05 1.70
C SER A 169 10.14 23.75 2.42
N GLY A 170 8.87 23.43 2.39
CA GLY A 170 8.34 22.16 2.89
C GLY A 170 8.53 21.00 1.91
N GLY A 171 8.77 21.27 0.62
CA GLY A 171 8.92 20.25 -0.42
C GLY A 171 10.33 19.67 -0.45
N VAL A 172 10.45 18.35 -0.49
CA VAL A 172 11.76 17.69 -0.53
C VAL A 172 12.56 18.06 -1.77
N LEU A 173 11.91 18.24 -2.92
CA LEU A 173 12.60 18.58 -4.18
C LEU A 173 13.14 20.01 -4.26
N ASP A 174 12.72 20.88 -3.34
CA ASP A 174 13.28 22.24 -3.25
C ASP A 174 14.65 22.25 -2.57
N HIS A 175 15.06 21.12 -1.98
CA HIS A 175 16.38 20.91 -1.39
C HIS A 175 17.26 20.15 -2.39
N LYS A 176 18.33 20.81 -2.86
CA LYS A 176 19.16 20.32 -3.99
C LYS A 176 19.73 18.90 -3.80
N GLY A 177 20.07 18.55 -2.56
CA GLY A 177 20.62 17.23 -2.22
C GLY A 177 19.67 16.08 -2.49
N SER A 178 18.36 16.33 -2.44
CA SER A 178 17.32 15.30 -2.56
C SER A 178 17.33 14.54 -3.89
N TYR A 179 17.77 15.18 -4.97
CA TYR A 179 17.85 14.54 -6.30
C TYR A 179 18.92 13.46 -6.40
N HIS A 180 19.89 13.43 -5.50
CA HIS A 180 21.03 12.51 -5.50
C HIS A 180 20.99 11.46 -4.39
N ILE A 181 19.97 11.50 -3.52
CA ILE A 181 19.81 10.48 -2.48
C ILE A 181 19.29 9.16 -3.08
N LYS A 182 19.51 8.07 -2.38
CA LYS A 182 18.96 6.75 -2.70
C LYS A 182 18.24 6.26 -1.48
N CYS A 183 16.93 6.05 -1.56
CA CYS A 183 16.11 5.61 -0.43
C CYS A 183 15.77 4.11 -0.56
N LEU A 184 15.66 3.45 0.58
CA LEU A 184 15.36 2.02 0.65
C LEU A 184 14.00 1.68 0.03
N SER A 185 12.94 2.40 0.43
CA SER A 185 11.58 2.17 -0.08
C SER A 185 11.49 2.37 -1.60
N THR A 186 12.11 3.43 -2.11
CA THR A 186 12.12 3.75 -3.55
C THR A 186 12.80 2.63 -4.34
N ASN A 187 13.97 2.16 -3.92
CA ASN A 187 14.66 1.08 -4.60
C ASN A 187 13.91 -0.25 -4.50
N SER A 188 13.23 -0.50 -3.38
CA SER A 188 12.36 -1.68 -3.23
C SER A 188 11.16 -1.65 -4.19
N VAL A 189 10.59 -0.47 -4.45
CA VAL A 189 9.52 -0.30 -5.45
C VAL A 189 10.03 -0.53 -6.86
N TYR A 190 11.22 -0.04 -7.23
CA TYR A 190 11.81 -0.33 -8.54
C TYR A 190 12.05 -1.83 -8.73
N TYR A 191 12.51 -2.53 -7.70
CA TYR A 191 12.63 -4.00 -7.71
C TYR A 191 11.28 -4.66 -8.01
N ALA A 192 10.24 -4.29 -7.27
CA ALA A 192 8.89 -4.85 -7.46
C ALA A 192 8.29 -4.48 -8.82
N ALA A 193 8.60 -3.31 -9.36
CA ALA A 193 8.16 -2.88 -10.67
C ALA A 193 8.81 -3.72 -11.80
N TYR A 194 10.08 -4.12 -11.68
CA TYR A 194 10.70 -5.07 -12.60
C TYR A 194 10.00 -6.44 -12.55
N ILE A 195 9.66 -6.93 -11.35
CA ILE A 195 8.88 -8.17 -11.19
C ILE A 195 7.49 -8.03 -11.84
N ALA A 196 6.82 -6.89 -11.64
CA ALA A 196 5.52 -6.62 -12.28
C ALA A 196 5.62 -6.59 -13.81
N LEU A 197 6.65 -5.95 -14.37
CA LEU A 197 6.93 -5.92 -15.81
C LEU A 197 7.20 -7.33 -16.36
N SER A 198 8.00 -8.13 -15.68
CA SER A 198 8.24 -9.53 -16.04
C SER A 198 6.93 -10.35 -16.03
N ASN A 199 6.09 -10.18 -15.00
CA ASN A 199 4.80 -10.86 -14.92
C ASN A 199 3.87 -10.45 -16.06
N MET A 200 3.71 -9.15 -16.31
CA MET A 200 2.86 -8.63 -17.37
C MET A 200 3.34 -9.09 -18.75
N SER A 201 4.65 -9.03 -19.03
CA SER A 201 5.23 -9.48 -20.30
C SER A 201 5.06 -10.98 -20.52
N GLY A 202 5.22 -11.79 -19.48
CA GLY A 202 4.98 -13.24 -19.53
C GLY A 202 3.53 -13.60 -19.85
N ILE A 203 2.55 -12.93 -19.20
CA ILE A 203 1.12 -13.14 -19.48
C ILE A 203 0.74 -12.75 -20.92
N LEU A 204 1.38 -11.70 -21.44
CA LEU A 204 1.17 -11.21 -22.80
C LEU A 204 1.95 -11.98 -23.87
N ASN A 205 2.75 -12.99 -23.48
CA ASN A 205 3.65 -13.73 -24.35
C ASN A 205 4.59 -12.82 -25.15
N ILE A 206 5.11 -11.77 -24.51
CA ILE A 206 6.19 -10.96 -25.05
C ILE A 206 7.46 -11.80 -25.15
N ASP A 207 8.40 -11.38 -26.00
CA ASP A 207 9.68 -12.08 -26.17
C ASP A 207 10.28 -12.51 -24.82
N LYS A 208 10.65 -13.79 -24.74
CA LYS A 208 11.21 -14.42 -23.54
C LYS A 208 12.47 -13.68 -23.04
N ALA A 209 13.32 -13.20 -23.96
CA ALA A 209 14.52 -12.45 -23.60
C ALA A 209 14.20 -11.13 -22.88
N ILE A 210 13.11 -10.45 -23.26
CA ILE A 210 12.64 -9.23 -22.59
C ILE A 210 12.13 -9.58 -21.19
N THR A 211 11.32 -10.63 -21.07
CA THR A 211 10.75 -11.09 -19.79
C THR A 211 11.86 -11.51 -18.81
N GLU A 212 12.83 -12.29 -19.26
CA GLU A 212 14.00 -12.69 -18.47
C GLU A 212 14.92 -11.51 -18.15
N GLY A 213 15.04 -10.54 -19.07
CA GLY A 213 15.79 -9.31 -18.84
C GLY A 213 15.28 -8.50 -17.66
N TYR A 214 13.97 -8.40 -17.46
CA TYR A 214 13.40 -7.76 -16.26
C TYR A 214 13.75 -8.52 -14.99
N LEU A 215 13.69 -9.86 -14.99
CA LEU A 215 14.07 -10.65 -13.82
C LEU A 215 15.56 -10.48 -13.47
N GLN A 216 16.44 -10.43 -14.47
CA GLN A 216 17.88 -10.21 -14.26
C GLN A 216 18.14 -8.83 -13.64
N LYS A 217 17.42 -7.78 -14.12
CA LYS A 217 17.50 -6.43 -13.54
C LYS A 217 16.99 -6.42 -12.10
N ALA A 218 15.87 -7.09 -11.82
CA ALA A 218 15.34 -7.24 -10.46
C ALA A 218 16.36 -7.90 -9.53
N GLU A 219 16.92 -9.05 -9.91
CA GLU A 219 17.91 -9.76 -9.10
C GLU A 219 19.19 -8.95 -8.88
N THR A 220 19.63 -8.20 -9.87
CA THR A 220 20.78 -7.28 -9.73
C THR A 220 20.46 -6.17 -8.73
N LEU A 221 19.29 -5.56 -8.85
CA LEU A 221 18.86 -4.50 -7.94
C LEU A 221 18.68 -5.01 -6.50
N LYS A 222 18.11 -6.22 -6.31
CA LYS A 222 18.02 -6.89 -5.00
C LYS A 222 19.41 -7.03 -4.35
N LYS A 223 20.40 -7.51 -5.11
CA LYS A 223 21.79 -7.64 -4.61
C LYS A 223 22.35 -6.27 -4.19
N ASN A 224 22.10 -5.23 -4.98
CA ASN A 224 22.59 -3.89 -4.69
C ASN A 224 21.87 -3.26 -3.49
N ILE A 225 20.57 -3.47 -3.33
CA ILE A 225 19.83 -3.06 -2.12
C ILE A 225 20.44 -3.70 -0.88
N LEU A 226 20.65 -5.02 -0.90
CA LEU A 226 21.24 -5.73 0.23
C LEU A 226 22.70 -5.29 0.51
N ALA A 227 23.49 -5.03 -0.53
CA ALA A 227 24.88 -4.62 -0.37
C ALA A 227 25.02 -3.20 0.20
N ASN A 228 24.12 -2.29 -0.13
CA ASN A 228 24.22 -0.88 0.23
C ASN A 228 23.44 -0.49 1.49
N PHE A 229 22.33 -1.18 1.81
CA PHE A 229 21.46 -0.77 2.92
C PHE A 229 21.42 -1.76 4.09
N TYR A 230 21.74 -3.04 3.88
CA TYR A 230 21.53 -4.06 4.89
C TYR A 230 22.76 -4.30 5.77
N ASP A 231 22.59 -4.07 7.08
CA ASP A 231 23.53 -4.48 8.12
C ASP A 231 23.21 -5.92 8.56
N LYS A 232 24.04 -6.87 8.12
CA LYS A 232 23.84 -8.31 8.37
C LYS A 232 24.04 -8.69 9.84
N GLU A 233 24.86 -7.95 10.57
CA GLU A 233 25.18 -8.24 11.98
C GLU A 233 24.02 -7.82 12.88
N LYS A 234 23.44 -6.66 12.60
CA LYS A 234 22.31 -6.13 13.35
C LYS A 234 20.95 -6.58 12.81
N ASN A 235 20.91 -7.18 11.63
CA ASN A 235 19.68 -7.48 10.91
C ASN A 235 18.77 -6.25 10.75
N THR A 236 19.35 -5.13 10.29
CA THR A 236 18.64 -3.85 10.09
C THR A 236 18.95 -3.27 8.72
N PHE A 237 18.11 -2.33 8.28
CA PHE A 237 18.34 -1.58 7.05
C PHE A 237 18.51 -0.09 7.37
N SER A 238 19.44 0.55 6.66
CA SER A 238 19.57 2.00 6.64
C SER A 238 18.45 2.63 5.79
N TYR A 239 18.00 3.82 6.13
CA TYR A 239 16.95 4.56 5.46
C TYR A 239 17.35 5.00 4.05
N LEU A 240 18.48 5.72 3.96
CA LEU A 240 18.96 6.31 2.71
C LEU A 240 20.49 6.43 2.67
N ILE A 241 21.00 6.58 1.44
CA ILE A 241 22.34 7.11 1.17
C ILE A 241 22.15 8.56 0.77
N ASP A 242 22.79 9.49 1.47
CA ASP A 242 22.68 10.92 1.20
C ASP A 242 23.45 11.34 -0.07
N GLN A 243 23.35 12.61 -0.46
CA GLN A 243 24.03 13.15 -1.64
C GLN A 243 25.57 13.09 -1.56
N ASN A 244 26.14 12.92 -0.36
CA ASN A 244 27.58 12.79 -0.13
C ASN A 244 28.02 11.32 -0.07
N GLY A 245 27.09 10.36 -0.18
CA GLY A 245 27.35 8.94 -0.11
C GLY A 245 27.37 8.35 1.30
N LYS A 246 26.90 9.10 2.31
CA LYS A 246 26.83 8.64 3.69
C LYS A 246 25.48 7.95 3.98
N LEU A 247 25.52 6.83 4.67
CA LEU A 247 24.33 6.12 5.16
C LEU A 247 23.67 6.90 6.30
N ALA A 248 22.36 7.05 6.22
CA ALA A 248 21.51 7.55 7.30
C ALA A 248 20.79 6.37 7.96
N ASN A 249 21.23 6.05 9.18
CA ASN A 249 20.80 4.86 9.93
C ASN A 249 19.53 5.16 10.73
N TYR A 250 18.44 5.40 10.03
CA TYR A 250 17.08 5.52 10.60
C TYR A 250 16.26 4.32 10.14
N GLN A 251 15.26 3.90 10.94
CA GLN A 251 14.24 2.97 10.48
C GLN A 251 13.28 3.70 9.56
N GLU A 252 13.16 3.25 8.32
CA GLU A 252 12.10 3.70 7.42
C GLU A 252 10.99 2.65 7.45
N GLY A 253 9.81 3.00 7.98
CA GLY A 253 8.68 2.07 8.12
C GLY A 253 8.26 1.43 6.78
N LEU A 254 8.23 2.23 5.70
CA LEU A 254 7.95 1.71 4.36
C LEU A 254 9.09 0.86 3.80
N GLY A 255 10.33 1.28 4.01
CA GLY A 255 11.49 0.56 3.49
C GLY A 255 11.56 -0.85 4.05
N ILE A 256 11.48 -1.02 5.39
CA ILE A 256 11.46 -2.35 6.00
C ILE A 256 10.23 -3.16 5.61
N SER A 257 9.09 -2.52 5.38
CA SER A 257 7.88 -3.20 4.90
C SER A 257 8.09 -3.77 3.49
N PHE A 258 8.62 -2.98 2.58
CA PHE A 258 8.79 -3.39 1.19
C PHE A 258 9.89 -4.43 0.98
N VAL A 259 11.00 -4.36 1.73
CA VAL A 259 12.02 -5.42 1.62
C VAL A 259 11.49 -6.79 2.01
N VAL A 260 10.55 -6.86 2.95
CA VAL A 260 9.89 -8.11 3.35
C VAL A 260 8.77 -8.48 2.37
N MET A 261 7.86 -7.55 2.08
CA MET A 261 6.71 -7.82 1.20
C MET A 261 7.12 -8.30 -0.19
N PHE A 262 8.21 -7.75 -0.72
CA PHE A 262 8.70 -8.09 -2.06
C PHE A 262 9.72 -9.24 -2.07
N GLY A 263 10.04 -9.84 -0.92
CA GLY A 263 10.98 -10.95 -0.83
C GLY A 263 12.44 -10.56 -1.09
N ILE A 264 12.81 -9.30 -0.85
CA ILE A 264 14.21 -8.86 -0.85
C ILE A 264 14.91 -9.47 0.36
N LEU A 265 14.25 -9.49 1.51
CA LEU A 265 14.61 -10.26 2.70
C LEU A 265 13.47 -11.22 3.04
N ASP A 266 13.77 -12.48 3.33
CA ASP A 266 12.79 -13.54 3.58
C ASP A 266 13.14 -14.42 4.78
N GLY A 267 12.28 -15.40 5.07
CA GLY A 267 12.48 -16.40 6.09
C GLY A 267 12.64 -15.83 7.49
N GLU A 268 13.50 -16.49 8.29
CA GLU A 268 13.71 -16.12 9.69
C GLU A 268 14.26 -14.70 9.86
N LYS A 269 15.09 -14.23 8.94
CA LYS A 269 15.62 -12.86 8.98
C LYS A 269 14.53 -11.81 8.79
N ALA A 270 13.57 -12.06 7.91
CA ALA A 270 12.42 -11.19 7.74
C ALA A 270 11.52 -11.17 8.99
N ASN A 271 11.29 -12.33 9.62
CA ASN A 271 10.55 -12.43 10.86
C ASN A 271 11.22 -11.64 11.99
N GLN A 272 12.54 -11.78 12.13
CA GLN A 272 13.33 -11.04 13.13
C GLN A 272 13.37 -9.54 12.83
N LEU A 273 13.51 -9.11 11.55
CA LEU A 273 13.48 -7.70 11.17
C LEU A 273 12.15 -7.05 11.57
N VAL A 274 11.04 -7.70 11.24
CA VAL A 274 9.70 -7.25 11.61
C VAL A 274 9.50 -7.26 13.13
N GLY A 275 9.95 -8.33 13.81
CA GLY A 275 9.80 -8.47 15.25
C GLY A 275 10.62 -7.46 16.07
N ASN A 276 11.75 -7.01 15.53
CA ASN A 276 12.64 -6.02 16.15
C ASN A 276 12.34 -4.58 15.73
N ALA A 277 11.40 -4.36 14.81
CA ALA A 277 11.01 -3.02 14.40
C ALA A 277 10.47 -2.22 15.60
N VAL A 278 10.92 -0.99 15.71
CA VAL A 278 10.42 -0.08 16.74
C VAL A 278 9.04 0.41 16.32
N VAL A 279 8.05 0.12 17.13
CA VAL A 279 6.65 0.50 16.93
C VAL A 279 6.11 1.24 18.15
N SER A 280 5.23 2.19 17.94
CA SER A 280 4.47 2.84 19.01
C SER A 280 3.29 1.96 19.46
N LYS A 281 2.56 2.42 20.46
CA LYS A 281 1.28 1.81 20.88
C LYS A 281 0.23 1.74 19.76
N TYR A 282 0.37 2.59 18.75
CA TYR A 282 -0.57 2.72 17.63
C TYR A 282 0.00 2.17 16.31
N GLY A 283 1.17 1.58 16.36
CA GLY A 283 1.83 0.95 15.23
C GLY A 283 3.16 1.61 14.83
N ILE A 284 3.65 1.23 13.65
CA ILE A 284 4.92 1.71 13.11
C ILE A 284 4.81 3.19 12.71
N THR A 285 5.93 3.92 12.83
CA THR A 285 6.05 5.31 12.36
C THR A 285 6.76 5.39 11.02
N SER A 286 6.62 6.53 10.33
CA SER A 286 7.22 6.73 9.01
C SER A 286 8.74 6.62 9.06
N VAL A 287 9.38 7.35 9.98
CA VAL A 287 10.83 7.32 10.21
C VAL A 287 11.10 7.36 11.71
N TYR A 288 11.99 6.50 12.22
CA TYR A 288 12.41 6.43 13.63
C TYR A 288 13.94 6.32 13.75
N PRO A 289 14.58 6.92 14.75
CA PRO A 289 14.03 7.83 15.76
C PRO A 289 13.68 9.23 15.21
N ASP A 290 13.23 10.12 16.11
CA ASP A 290 13.09 11.54 15.76
C ASP A 290 14.38 12.09 15.20
N LEU A 291 14.26 12.85 14.10
CA LEU A 291 15.37 13.67 13.62
C LEU A 291 15.66 14.77 14.64
N PRO A 292 16.93 15.24 14.77
CA PRO A 292 17.35 16.13 15.86
C PRO A 292 16.52 17.42 16.02
N ARG A 293 15.83 17.88 14.96
CA ARG A 293 14.98 19.09 14.98
C ARG A 293 13.55 18.84 15.47
N TYR A 294 13.19 17.58 15.76
CA TYR A 294 11.86 17.15 16.18
C TYR A 294 11.90 16.46 17.55
N SER A 295 10.74 16.36 18.17
CA SER A 295 10.52 15.68 19.44
C SER A 295 9.07 15.18 19.58
N ALA A 296 8.74 14.56 20.71
CA ALA A 296 7.37 14.14 21.02
C ALA A 296 6.39 15.33 21.07
N GLU A 297 6.84 16.51 21.51
CA GLU A 297 6.04 17.74 21.60
C GLU A 297 6.00 18.50 20.27
N LYS A 298 6.95 18.19 19.40
CA LYS A 298 7.10 18.80 18.07
C LYS A 298 7.35 17.73 17.02
N PRO A 299 6.36 16.88 16.71
CA PRO A 299 6.54 15.79 15.75
C PRO A 299 6.72 16.33 14.33
N GLY A 300 7.69 15.80 13.60
CA GLY A 300 7.89 16.14 12.18
C GLY A 300 6.84 15.43 11.31
N ARG A 301 6.20 16.14 10.36
CA ARG A 301 5.07 15.66 9.54
C ARG A 301 5.29 14.29 8.89
N HIS A 302 6.49 13.99 8.44
CA HIS A 302 6.85 12.73 7.79
C HIS A 302 7.94 11.96 8.55
N ASN A 303 8.26 12.40 9.77
CA ASN A 303 9.29 11.78 10.59
C ASN A 303 8.70 10.71 11.53
N ASN A 304 8.93 10.80 12.83
CA ASN A 304 8.40 9.87 13.81
C ASN A 304 6.92 10.15 14.09
N ILE A 305 6.06 9.80 13.15
CA ILE A 305 4.63 10.04 13.17
C ILE A 305 3.89 8.85 12.56
N ILE A 306 2.69 8.55 13.02
CA ILE A 306 1.84 7.50 12.44
C ILE A 306 1.22 8.00 11.15
N TRP A 307 1.51 7.28 10.08
CA TRP A 307 0.87 7.49 8.79
C TRP A 307 0.19 6.18 8.38
N PRO A 308 -1.15 6.06 8.47
CA PRO A 308 -1.84 4.77 8.41
C PRO A 308 -1.53 3.90 7.19
N MET A 309 -1.18 4.49 6.05
CA MET A 309 -0.72 3.70 4.91
C MET A 309 0.56 2.91 5.20
N VAL A 310 1.48 3.48 6.01
CA VAL A 310 2.72 2.79 6.44
C VAL A 310 2.36 1.62 7.33
N ASN A 311 1.39 1.79 8.25
CA ASN A 311 0.86 0.73 9.10
C ASN A 311 0.27 -0.42 8.26
N GLY A 312 -0.47 -0.09 7.19
CA GLY A 312 -1.03 -1.09 6.27
C GLY A 312 0.04 -1.93 5.59
N PHE A 313 1.08 -1.31 5.07
CA PHE A 313 2.20 -2.03 4.44
C PHE A 313 3.02 -2.83 5.46
N PHE A 314 3.25 -2.28 6.64
CA PHE A 314 3.96 -3.02 7.69
C PHE A 314 3.16 -4.21 8.22
N ALA A 315 1.84 -4.08 8.35
CA ALA A 315 0.95 -5.20 8.65
C ALA A 315 1.06 -6.31 7.61
N ASN A 316 1.12 -5.97 6.31
CA ASN A 316 1.34 -6.94 5.25
C ASN A 316 2.72 -7.60 5.35
N ALA A 317 3.77 -6.83 5.61
CA ALA A 317 5.10 -7.36 5.85
C ALA A 317 5.12 -8.34 7.03
N ALA A 318 4.40 -8.02 8.10
CA ALA A 318 4.27 -8.89 9.28
C ALA A 318 3.59 -10.22 8.92
N VAL A 319 2.55 -10.20 8.10
CA VAL A 319 1.89 -11.44 7.61
C VAL A 319 2.84 -12.24 6.72
N VAL A 320 3.55 -11.61 5.79
CA VAL A 320 4.54 -12.27 4.91
C VAL A 320 5.65 -12.92 5.73
N ALA A 321 6.12 -12.24 6.78
CA ALA A 321 7.14 -12.73 7.68
C ALA A 321 6.64 -13.80 8.68
N GLY A 322 5.33 -14.08 8.73
CA GLY A 322 4.72 -14.97 9.73
C GLY A 322 4.71 -14.38 11.14
N ASN A 323 4.89 -13.06 11.29
CA ASN A 323 4.87 -12.36 12.58
C ASN A 323 3.46 -11.84 12.90
N TYR A 324 2.56 -12.75 13.22
CA TYR A 324 1.16 -12.43 13.47
C TYR A 324 0.93 -11.55 14.71
N LYS A 325 1.86 -11.55 15.67
CA LYS A 325 1.80 -10.63 16.81
C LYS A 325 1.91 -9.18 16.35
N MET A 326 2.87 -8.90 15.47
CA MET A 326 3.07 -7.56 14.95
C MET A 326 1.92 -7.15 14.02
N PHE A 327 1.42 -8.07 13.18
CA PHE A 327 0.21 -7.83 12.39
C PHE A 327 -1.00 -7.44 13.26
N THR A 328 -1.24 -8.18 14.35
CA THR A 328 -2.36 -7.91 15.26
C THR A 328 -2.19 -6.56 15.96
N ASN A 329 -0.95 -6.17 16.29
CA ASN A 329 -0.66 -4.84 16.85
C ASN A 329 -1.04 -3.71 15.87
N GLU A 330 -0.65 -3.81 14.61
CA GLU A 330 -0.98 -2.81 13.58
C GLU A 330 -2.49 -2.73 13.32
N LEU A 331 -3.16 -3.89 13.20
CA LEU A 331 -4.60 -3.95 12.99
C LEU A 331 -5.37 -3.30 14.15
N ASN A 332 -5.04 -3.65 15.38
CA ASN A 332 -5.65 -3.07 16.58
C ASN A 332 -5.34 -1.57 16.69
N GLY A 333 -4.10 -1.18 16.39
CA GLY A 333 -3.67 0.23 16.38
C GLY A 333 -4.51 1.07 15.43
N LEU A 334 -4.61 0.66 14.17
CA LEU A 334 -5.37 1.40 13.16
C LEU A 334 -6.88 1.34 13.40
N THR A 335 -7.42 0.21 13.88
CA THR A 335 -8.84 0.12 14.31
C THR A 335 -9.15 1.16 15.37
N ARG A 336 -8.31 1.24 16.42
CA ARG A 336 -8.49 2.19 17.51
C ARG A 336 -8.38 3.64 17.04
N LEU A 337 -7.39 3.95 16.19
CA LEU A 337 -7.21 5.29 15.63
C LEU A 337 -8.40 5.71 14.76
N ALA A 338 -8.92 4.81 13.93
CA ALA A 338 -10.03 5.10 13.04
C ALA A 338 -11.36 5.29 13.77
N LEU A 339 -11.64 4.46 14.77
CA LEU A 339 -12.89 4.53 15.51
C LEU A 339 -12.85 5.60 16.61
N ASP A 340 -11.71 5.75 17.30
CA ASP A 340 -11.51 6.61 18.46
C ASP A 340 -12.78 6.80 19.32
N ALA A 341 -13.32 5.68 19.79
CA ALA A 341 -14.60 5.63 20.50
C ALA A 341 -14.65 6.58 21.71
N ASP A 342 -13.50 6.77 22.36
CA ASP A 342 -13.36 7.66 23.53
C ASP A 342 -13.41 9.15 23.15
N LYS A 343 -13.07 9.50 21.92
CA LYS A 343 -12.95 10.89 21.44
C LYS A 343 -13.99 11.27 20.38
N GLY A 344 -14.71 10.28 19.82
CA GLY A 344 -15.82 10.48 18.90
C GLY A 344 -15.43 10.95 17.50
N ASP A 345 -14.18 10.68 17.03
CA ASP A 345 -13.73 11.15 15.73
C ASP A 345 -14.25 10.29 14.57
N TYR A 346 -14.29 8.98 14.69
CA TYR A 346 -14.78 8.05 13.65
C TYR A 346 -14.31 8.42 12.25
N ASN A 347 -12.98 8.50 12.06
CA ASN A 347 -12.41 9.02 10.84
C ASN A 347 -11.09 8.33 10.46
N PHE A 348 -10.91 7.98 9.21
CA PHE A 348 -9.62 7.66 8.67
C PHE A 348 -8.86 8.95 8.36
N ARG A 349 -8.13 9.44 9.35
CA ARG A 349 -7.29 10.62 9.21
C ARG A 349 -5.99 10.31 8.49
N GLU A 350 -5.37 11.35 7.96
CA GLU A 350 -4.10 11.23 7.25
C GLU A 350 -2.96 10.80 8.18
N ILE A 351 -2.82 11.46 9.33
CA ILE A 351 -1.66 11.35 10.22
C ILE A 351 -2.12 11.42 11.67
N PHE A 352 -1.41 10.70 12.57
CA PHE A 352 -1.65 10.71 14.01
C PHE A 352 -0.32 10.81 14.77
N ASN A 353 -0.39 11.43 15.94
CA ASN A 353 0.70 11.47 16.89
C ASN A 353 0.97 10.08 17.48
N PRO A 354 2.20 9.54 17.44
CA PRO A 354 2.52 8.17 17.84
C PRO A 354 2.43 7.96 19.37
N TYR A 355 2.50 9.03 20.15
CA TYR A 355 2.49 8.97 21.60
C TYR A 355 1.07 9.08 22.17
N SER A 356 0.28 10.01 21.63
CA SER A 356 -1.07 10.31 22.13
C SER A 356 -2.20 9.64 21.35
N GLY A 357 -1.96 9.24 20.10
CA GLY A 357 -2.99 8.78 19.15
C GLY A 357 -3.94 9.89 18.69
N LYS A 358 -3.66 11.16 19.02
CA LYS A 358 -4.47 12.27 18.52
C LYS A 358 -4.18 12.56 17.07
N PRO A 359 -5.17 13.01 16.27
CA PRO A 359 -4.91 13.57 14.95
C PRO A 359 -3.91 14.71 15.04
N ASP A 360 -2.80 14.60 14.30
CA ASP A 360 -1.70 15.56 14.35
C ASP A 360 -0.97 15.53 13.01
N GLY A 361 -0.98 16.63 12.28
CA GLY A 361 -0.34 16.72 10.97
C GLY A 361 1.16 16.93 11.01
N GLY A 362 1.74 17.17 12.20
CA GLY A 362 3.17 17.39 12.40
C GLY A 362 3.69 18.73 11.88
N TYR A 363 4.94 19.00 12.24
CA TYR A 363 5.64 20.24 11.86
C TYR A 363 6.44 20.04 10.56
N GLN A 364 6.37 21.03 9.68
CA GLN A 364 7.14 21.10 8.45
C GLN A 364 7.28 22.56 8.02
N ALA A 365 8.40 22.94 7.39
CA ALA A 365 8.54 24.23 6.77
C ALA A 365 7.50 24.44 5.64
N TRP A 366 7.09 25.66 5.41
CA TRP A 366 6.23 26.06 4.31
C TRP A 366 6.57 27.49 3.87
N GLY A 367 7.65 27.62 3.10
CA GLY A 367 8.20 28.89 2.64
C GLY A 367 8.84 29.73 3.76
N GLU A 368 9.39 30.88 3.39
CA GLU A 368 10.10 31.79 4.30
C GLU A 368 9.20 32.34 5.41
N GLU A 369 7.92 32.59 5.10
CA GLU A 369 6.96 33.15 6.05
C GLU A 369 6.53 32.14 7.14
N ARG A 370 6.70 30.84 6.89
CA ARG A 370 6.27 29.76 7.77
C ARG A 370 7.33 28.66 7.90
N PRO A 371 8.52 28.97 8.40
CA PRO A 371 9.63 28.00 8.44
C PRO A 371 9.38 26.83 9.40
N ASN A 372 8.33 26.90 10.21
CA ASN A 372 7.99 25.90 11.23
C ASN A 372 6.47 25.79 11.39
N TYR A 373 5.79 25.46 10.28
CA TYR A 373 4.34 25.36 10.25
C TYR A 373 3.85 24.01 10.80
N HIS A 374 2.87 24.04 11.71
CA HIS A 374 2.17 22.87 12.19
C HIS A 374 0.94 22.58 11.32
N TRP A 375 0.95 21.44 10.66
CA TRP A 375 -0.12 21.02 9.78
C TRP A 375 -1.29 20.40 10.54
N ALA A 376 -2.49 20.54 10.04
CA ALA A 376 -3.63 19.74 10.47
C ALA A 376 -3.54 18.34 9.85
N SER A 377 -4.02 17.34 10.57
CA SER A 377 -4.25 16.01 10.00
C SER A 377 -5.54 16.03 9.18
N CYS A 378 -5.45 15.80 7.88
CA CYS A 378 -6.61 15.81 7.00
C CYS A 378 -7.61 14.72 7.35
N THR A 379 -8.89 14.98 7.12
CA THR A 379 -9.99 14.05 7.34
C THR A 379 -10.26 13.20 6.11
N VAL A 380 -10.96 12.08 6.30
CA VAL A 380 -11.48 11.23 5.22
C VAL A 380 -10.40 10.90 4.18
N GLN A 381 -9.28 10.34 4.68
CA GLN A 381 -8.11 10.05 3.85
C GLN A 381 -8.21 8.67 3.22
N THR A 382 -8.14 8.62 1.88
CA THR A 382 -8.39 7.39 1.13
C THR A 382 -7.36 6.31 1.42
N TRP A 383 -6.05 6.62 1.41
CA TRP A 383 -5.02 5.61 1.65
C TRP A 383 -4.98 5.06 3.08
N SER A 384 -5.49 5.83 4.06
CA SER A 384 -5.66 5.31 5.43
C SER A 384 -6.78 4.28 5.49
N ALA A 385 -7.88 4.54 4.76
CA ALA A 385 -8.99 3.60 4.64
C ALA A 385 -8.61 2.34 3.85
N THR A 386 -7.92 2.49 2.72
CA THR A 386 -7.50 1.34 1.90
C THR A 386 -6.43 0.50 2.59
N ALA A 387 -5.57 1.10 3.42
CA ALA A 387 -4.67 0.36 4.30
C ALA A 387 -5.45 -0.58 5.23
N TYR A 388 -6.55 -0.12 5.81
CA TYR A 388 -7.41 -0.94 6.65
C TYR A 388 -8.13 -2.04 5.85
N LEU A 389 -8.67 -1.73 4.66
CA LEU A 389 -9.26 -2.73 3.77
C LEU A 389 -8.25 -3.83 3.45
N ASN A 390 -7.01 -3.46 3.20
CA ASN A 390 -5.94 -4.41 2.93
C ASN A 390 -5.61 -5.29 4.13
N MET A 391 -5.56 -4.73 5.36
CA MET A 391 -5.37 -5.52 6.59
C MET A 391 -6.48 -6.58 6.74
N ILE A 392 -7.72 -6.29 6.35
CA ILE A 392 -8.82 -7.25 6.40
C ILE A 392 -8.72 -8.27 5.26
N HIS A 393 -8.56 -7.81 4.01
CA HIS A 393 -8.54 -8.70 2.84
C HIS A 393 -7.28 -9.58 2.80
N TYR A 394 -6.12 -8.94 2.87
CA TYR A 394 -4.83 -9.62 2.78
C TYR A 394 -4.43 -10.25 4.12
N GLY A 395 -4.62 -9.52 5.22
CA GLY A 395 -4.22 -9.96 6.56
C GLY A 395 -5.15 -11.03 7.14
N LEU A 396 -6.38 -10.65 7.50
CA LEU A 396 -7.32 -11.57 8.16
C LEU A 396 -7.85 -12.63 7.20
N ALA A 397 -8.40 -12.23 6.05
CA ALA A 397 -9.00 -13.19 5.10
C ALA A 397 -7.95 -13.94 4.28
N GLY A 398 -6.71 -13.50 4.27
CA GLY A 398 -5.61 -14.18 3.58
C GLY A 398 -5.75 -14.23 2.07
N ILE A 399 -6.45 -13.30 1.45
CA ILE A 399 -6.67 -13.24 0.00
C ILE A 399 -5.36 -12.89 -0.70
N ARG A 400 -4.85 -13.78 -1.54
CA ARG A 400 -3.64 -13.61 -2.35
C ARG A 400 -4.01 -13.74 -3.82
N VAL A 401 -4.28 -12.60 -4.46
CA VAL A 401 -4.61 -12.57 -5.89
C VAL A 401 -3.35 -12.82 -6.72
N GLN A 402 -3.43 -13.76 -7.66
CA GLN A 402 -2.35 -14.22 -8.51
C GLN A 402 -2.82 -14.31 -9.98
N ASN A 403 -1.88 -14.56 -10.89
CA ASN A 403 -2.22 -14.67 -12.31
C ASN A 403 -3.17 -15.83 -12.63
N ASP A 404 -3.01 -16.94 -11.93
CA ASP A 404 -3.74 -18.19 -12.09
C ASP A 404 -4.96 -18.34 -11.17
N GLY A 405 -5.15 -17.40 -10.21
CA GLY A 405 -6.29 -17.48 -9.30
C GLY A 405 -6.12 -16.70 -8.00
N ILE A 406 -6.76 -17.18 -6.96
CA ILE A 406 -6.62 -16.69 -5.59
C ILE A 406 -6.18 -17.84 -4.68
N SER A 407 -5.06 -17.67 -4.00
CA SER A 407 -4.68 -18.51 -2.87
C SER A 407 -5.14 -17.89 -1.55
N PHE A 408 -5.41 -18.73 -0.56
CA PHE A 408 -5.87 -18.31 0.75
C PHE A 408 -4.88 -18.71 1.85
N SER A 409 -4.46 -17.73 2.65
CA SER A 409 -3.64 -17.92 3.85
C SER A 409 -4.15 -17.01 4.99
N PRO A 410 -5.35 -17.28 5.52
CA PRO A 410 -5.98 -16.45 6.52
C PRO A 410 -5.29 -16.56 7.88
N TYR A 411 -5.45 -15.51 8.67
CA TYR A 411 -5.11 -15.49 10.07
C TYR A 411 -6.21 -14.78 10.87
N LEU A 412 -6.76 -15.44 11.88
CA LEU A 412 -7.65 -14.81 12.84
C LEU A 412 -6.99 -14.78 14.22
N PRO A 413 -6.90 -13.58 14.87
CA PRO A 413 -6.43 -13.45 16.25
C PRO A 413 -7.26 -14.30 17.23
N GLN A 414 -6.70 -14.61 18.41
CA GLN A 414 -7.35 -15.48 19.39
C GLN A 414 -8.75 -15.04 19.83
N ASN A 415 -9.03 -13.75 19.78
CA ASN A 415 -10.33 -13.15 20.12
C ASN A 415 -11.29 -13.03 18.93
N VAL A 416 -10.96 -13.60 17.78
CA VAL A 416 -11.79 -13.61 16.56
C VAL A 416 -11.96 -15.04 16.10
N HIS A 417 -13.21 -15.52 16.03
CA HIS A 417 -13.54 -16.90 15.65
C HIS A 417 -14.43 -16.99 14.42
N TYR A 418 -14.91 -15.83 13.94
CA TYR A 418 -15.75 -15.77 12.75
C TYR A 418 -15.48 -14.50 11.95
N LEU A 419 -15.21 -14.68 10.66
CA LEU A 419 -15.11 -13.62 9.66
C LEU A 419 -15.85 -14.05 8.40
N GLU A 420 -16.79 -13.22 7.93
CA GLU A 420 -17.44 -13.38 6.63
C GLU A 420 -17.24 -12.11 5.80
N LEU A 421 -16.76 -12.27 4.58
CA LEU A 421 -16.72 -11.22 3.55
C LEU A 421 -17.64 -11.66 2.41
N SER A 422 -18.56 -10.80 1.99
CA SER A 422 -19.49 -11.08 0.90
C SER A 422 -19.37 -10.02 -0.20
N ASP A 423 -19.89 -10.38 -1.38
CA ASP A 423 -19.95 -9.54 -2.56
C ASP A 423 -18.54 -9.12 -3.07
N ILE A 424 -17.54 -9.99 -2.88
CA ILE A 424 -16.18 -9.79 -3.39
C ILE A 424 -16.16 -10.10 -4.89
N LYS A 425 -16.01 -9.09 -5.72
CA LYS A 425 -15.88 -9.25 -7.17
C LYS A 425 -14.47 -9.74 -7.53
N TYR A 426 -14.40 -10.85 -8.25
CA TYR A 426 -13.15 -11.38 -8.78
C TYR A 426 -13.38 -11.93 -10.18
N ARG A 427 -12.82 -11.30 -11.20
CA ARG A 427 -13.02 -11.67 -12.62
C ARG A 427 -14.51 -11.84 -12.94
N GLN A 428 -14.92 -13.03 -13.36
CA GLN A 428 -16.32 -13.38 -13.68
C GLN A 428 -17.08 -13.99 -12.49
N SER A 429 -16.53 -13.87 -11.28
CA SER A 429 -17.10 -14.46 -10.06
C SER A 429 -17.45 -13.40 -9.01
N VAL A 430 -18.42 -13.71 -8.18
CA VAL A 430 -18.72 -13.03 -6.93
C VAL A 430 -18.50 -14.02 -5.78
N LEU A 431 -17.60 -13.68 -4.87
CA LEU A 431 -17.19 -14.56 -3.79
C LEU A 431 -17.85 -14.17 -2.48
N LYS A 432 -18.27 -15.20 -1.74
CA LYS A 432 -18.56 -15.15 -0.31
C LYS A 432 -17.53 -15.99 0.42
N ILE A 433 -16.74 -15.37 1.29
CA ILE A 433 -15.63 -16.00 2.01
C ILE A 433 -16.01 -16.06 3.48
N ILE A 434 -16.02 -17.25 4.05
CA ILE A 434 -16.34 -17.52 5.46
C ILE A 434 -15.15 -18.22 6.10
N ILE A 435 -14.65 -17.64 7.19
CA ILE A 435 -13.53 -18.18 7.97
C ILE A 435 -14.03 -18.44 9.39
N LYS A 436 -13.77 -19.63 9.92
CA LYS A 436 -14.17 -20.08 11.25
C LYS A 436 -12.99 -20.62 12.02
N GLY A 437 -12.97 -20.43 13.34
CA GLY A 437 -11.85 -20.79 14.21
C GLY A 437 -10.85 -19.65 14.33
N ASN A 438 -9.65 -19.88 14.85
CA ASN A 438 -8.58 -18.88 15.00
C ASN A 438 -7.20 -19.46 14.66
N GLY A 439 -6.17 -18.61 14.68
CA GLY A 439 -4.82 -18.96 14.24
C GLY A 439 -4.66 -18.89 12.73
N SER A 440 -3.65 -19.57 12.19
CA SER A 440 -3.29 -19.53 10.75
C SER A 440 -3.29 -20.90 10.08
N THR A 441 -3.51 -21.99 10.83
CA THR A 441 -3.49 -23.34 10.28
C THR A 441 -4.85 -23.69 9.69
N ILE A 442 -4.90 -23.93 8.38
CA ILE A 442 -6.15 -24.34 7.69
C ILE A 442 -6.38 -25.83 7.91
N LYS A 443 -7.46 -26.20 8.60
CA LYS A 443 -7.91 -27.57 8.79
C LYS A 443 -8.83 -28.05 7.67
N SER A 444 -9.61 -27.15 7.09
CA SER A 444 -10.56 -27.47 6.03
C SER A 444 -10.72 -26.27 5.08
N PHE A 445 -10.74 -26.57 3.78
CA PHE A 445 -10.98 -25.60 2.71
C PHE A 445 -12.01 -26.14 1.74
N LEU A 446 -13.14 -25.46 1.63
CA LEU A 446 -14.26 -25.89 0.80
C LEU A 446 -14.67 -24.80 -0.19
N VAL A 447 -14.94 -25.21 -1.43
CA VAL A 447 -15.56 -24.38 -2.46
C VAL A 447 -16.95 -24.93 -2.75
N ASN A 448 -17.99 -24.12 -2.53
CA ASN A 448 -19.40 -24.52 -2.67
C ASN A 448 -19.74 -25.83 -1.90
N GLY A 449 -19.18 -25.99 -0.70
CA GLY A 449 -19.37 -27.15 0.17
C GLY A 449 -18.53 -28.38 -0.22
N LYS A 450 -17.73 -28.31 -1.29
CA LYS A 450 -16.88 -29.44 -1.73
C LYS A 450 -15.44 -29.21 -1.25
N PRO A 451 -14.84 -30.20 -0.56
CA PRO A 451 -13.44 -30.14 -0.16
C PRO A 451 -12.50 -29.98 -1.37
N GLN A 452 -11.44 -29.19 -1.19
CA GLN A 452 -10.37 -29.01 -2.17
C GLN A 452 -9.06 -29.57 -1.63
N SER A 453 -8.18 -30.02 -2.52
CA SER A 453 -6.85 -30.54 -2.15
C SER A 453 -5.83 -29.47 -1.80
N GLY A 454 -6.13 -28.21 -2.06
CA GLY A 454 -5.29 -27.05 -1.76
C GLY A 454 -6.14 -25.85 -1.34
N HIS A 455 -5.48 -24.73 -1.05
CA HIS A 455 -6.13 -23.50 -0.61
C HIS A 455 -6.19 -22.47 -1.73
N HIS A 456 -6.57 -22.90 -2.93
CA HIS A 456 -6.56 -22.10 -4.15
C HIS A 456 -7.91 -22.23 -4.90
N ILE A 457 -8.32 -21.14 -5.53
CA ILE A 457 -9.42 -21.12 -6.53
C ILE A 457 -8.86 -20.62 -7.86
N ASP A 458 -9.19 -21.33 -8.93
CA ASP A 458 -8.70 -21.03 -10.28
C ASP A 458 -9.27 -19.71 -10.82
N SER A 459 -8.49 -19.04 -11.64
CA SER A 459 -8.84 -17.76 -12.29
C SER A 459 -10.02 -17.85 -13.27
N THR A 460 -10.41 -19.05 -13.68
CA THR A 460 -11.55 -19.30 -14.58
C THR A 460 -12.87 -19.50 -13.84
N ILE A 461 -12.87 -19.44 -12.49
CA ILE A 461 -14.09 -19.55 -11.67
C ILE A 461 -15.13 -18.51 -12.08
N LYS A 462 -16.42 -18.91 -12.16
CA LYS A 462 -17.51 -18.06 -12.63
C LYS A 462 -18.70 -18.10 -11.69
N GLY A 463 -19.52 -17.03 -11.75
CA GLY A 463 -20.77 -16.95 -10.99
C GLY A 463 -20.57 -16.75 -9.50
N ALA A 464 -21.61 -17.06 -8.72
CA ALA A 464 -21.56 -16.93 -7.26
C ALA A 464 -20.88 -18.15 -6.64
N ASN A 465 -19.86 -17.91 -5.82
CA ASN A 465 -19.10 -18.97 -5.17
C ASN A 465 -18.92 -18.70 -3.67
N LYS A 466 -19.07 -19.75 -2.88
CA LYS A 466 -18.89 -19.74 -1.43
C LYS A 466 -17.61 -20.48 -1.06
N ILE A 467 -16.68 -19.76 -0.47
CA ILE A 467 -15.43 -20.29 0.09
C ILE A 467 -15.63 -20.43 1.59
N THR A 468 -15.39 -21.62 2.14
CA THR A 468 -15.45 -21.85 3.60
C THR A 468 -14.13 -22.41 4.08
N ILE A 469 -13.52 -21.72 5.05
CA ILE A 469 -12.22 -22.06 5.63
C ILE A 469 -12.41 -22.29 7.12
N VAL A 470 -11.84 -23.38 7.64
CA VAL A 470 -11.82 -23.68 9.07
C VAL A 470 -10.37 -23.66 9.53
N LEU A 471 -10.08 -22.83 10.54
CA LEU A 471 -8.78 -22.70 11.19
C LEU A 471 -8.73 -23.48 12.51
N GLY A 472 -7.49 -23.73 13.02
CA GLY A 472 -7.26 -24.27 14.34
C GLY A 472 -6.05 -25.18 14.46
#